data_cb986c53d4507dd2c0a2521173d3902f
#
_entry.id   cb986c53d4507dd2c0a2521173d3902f
#
_cell.length_a   1.000
_cell.length_b   1.000
_cell.length_c   1.000
_cell.angle_alpha   90.00
_cell.angle_beta   90.00
_cell.angle_gamma   90.00
#
_symmetry.space_group_name_H-M   'P 1'
#
loop_
_entity.id
_entity.type
_entity.pdbx_description
1 polymer ?
#
loop_
_entity_poly.entity_id
_entity_poly.type
_entity_poly.pdbx_seq_one_letter_code
_entity_poly.pdbx_strand_id
1 'polypeptide(L)'
;FTAVRQAITYCLDRASFAKTFTGGYGGVVDGAYYAGSWMYKEAAANGMLLNAYDTSADTAIAVLEADGWIYDANGEPYVEGVRYKKIPAEYADENDKTYKSIDGAYVTTKVGDDYYMPLVLNWYGTTDNPFSDLLVTDFEQGANIAAAGIVIQKTTGDFSPMLDEFYQQAVYGFYSGTPMYSCFNYATGFTSAAYDYSYNWSIDPSFYENNSIAYLMD
;
A
#
# COMPACT_ATOMS: atom_id res chain seq x y z
N PHE A 1 -2.61 5.70 -4.84
CA PHE A 1 -4.06 5.80 -4.54
C PHE A 1 -4.34 5.35 -3.11
N THR A 2 -4.96 6.21 -2.31
CA THR A 2 -5.33 5.88 -0.92
C THR A 2 -6.34 4.75 -0.87
N ALA A 3 -7.33 4.77 -1.75
CA ALA A 3 -8.35 3.72 -1.84
C ALA A 3 -7.74 2.32 -2.07
N VAL A 4 -6.72 2.21 -2.91
CA VAL A 4 -6.03 0.93 -3.15
C VAL A 4 -5.36 0.41 -1.89
N ARG A 5 -4.65 1.28 -1.13
CA ARG A 5 -4.02 0.89 0.13
C ARG A 5 -5.06 0.43 1.16
N GLN A 6 -6.16 1.16 1.27
CA GLN A 6 -7.26 0.80 2.16
C GLN A 6 -7.91 -0.52 1.75
N ALA A 7 -8.19 -0.70 0.46
CA ALA A 7 -8.79 -1.92 -0.06
C ALA A 7 -7.92 -3.15 0.22
N ILE A 8 -6.61 -3.08 -0.02
CA ILE A 8 -5.69 -4.17 0.33
C ILE A 8 -5.76 -4.49 1.82
N THR A 9 -5.79 -3.47 2.67
CA THR A 9 -5.86 -3.66 4.13
C THR A 9 -7.15 -4.35 4.55
N TYR A 10 -8.29 -4.01 3.95
CA TYR A 10 -9.56 -4.70 4.17
C TYR A 10 -9.58 -6.13 3.63
N CYS A 11 -8.80 -6.45 2.62
CA CYS A 11 -8.71 -7.81 2.09
C CYS A 11 -7.94 -8.78 3.00
N LEU A 12 -7.10 -8.27 3.91
CA LEU A 12 -6.22 -9.08 4.74
C LEU A 12 -6.88 -9.47 6.06
N ASP A 13 -6.86 -10.76 6.40
CA ASP A 13 -7.11 -11.21 7.77
C ASP A 13 -5.85 -11.03 8.63
N ARG A 14 -5.61 -9.77 9.02
CA ARG A 14 -4.42 -9.36 9.76
C ARG A 14 -4.30 -10.08 11.12
N ALA A 15 -5.43 -10.40 11.74
CA ALA A 15 -5.45 -11.10 13.03
C ALA A 15 -4.99 -12.55 12.87
N SER A 16 -5.51 -13.26 11.87
CA SER A 16 -5.09 -14.62 11.54
C SER A 16 -3.62 -14.66 11.11
N PHE A 17 -3.20 -13.71 10.26
CA PHE A 17 -1.82 -13.58 9.85
C PHE A 17 -0.88 -13.37 11.05
N ALA A 18 -1.18 -12.38 11.91
CA ALA A 18 -0.38 -12.10 13.10
C ALA A 18 -0.26 -13.33 14.02
N LYS A 19 -1.38 -14.03 14.24
CA LYS A 19 -1.40 -15.25 15.05
C LYS A 19 -0.51 -16.35 14.44
N THR A 20 -0.60 -16.57 13.15
CA THR A 20 0.17 -17.59 12.45
C THR A 20 1.66 -17.26 12.46
N PHE A 21 2.01 -16.04 12.06
CA PHE A 21 3.39 -15.59 11.95
C PHE A 21 4.12 -15.57 13.30
N THR A 22 3.44 -15.18 14.37
CA THR A 22 4.03 -15.02 15.70
C THR A 22 3.81 -16.21 16.63
N GLY A 23 3.18 -17.29 16.15
CA GLY A 23 2.79 -18.42 17.00
C GLY A 23 1.78 -18.04 18.10
N GLY A 24 1.01 -16.98 17.90
CA GLY A 24 0.02 -16.48 18.84
C GLY A 24 0.54 -15.47 19.88
N TYR A 25 1.81 -15.11 19.82
CA TYR A 25 2.43 -14.16 20.78
C TYR A 25 2.39 -12.70 20.30
N GLY A 26 1.98 -12.45 19.06
CA GLY A 26 1.85 -11.11 18.50
C GLY A 26 0.40 -10.72 18.23
N GLY A 27 0.22 -9.47 17.83
CA GLY A 27 -1.09 -8.91 17.49
C GLY A 27 -1.01 -7.89 16.37
N VAL A 28 -2.16 -7.46 15.91
CA VAL A 28 -2.29 -6.40 14.92
C VAL A 28 -1.92 -5.05 15.54
N VAL A 29 -1.24 -4.21 14.75
CA VAL A 29 -0.87 -2.84 15.12
C VAL A 29 -1.48 -1.88 14.10
N ASP A 30 -2.27 -0.94 14.58
CA ASP A 30 -2.92 0.08 13.76
C ASP A 30 -2.26 1.46 13.91
N GLY A 31 -0.97 1.51 14.07
CA GLY A 31 -0.23 2.75 14.21
C GLY A 31 1.27 2.54 14.34
N ALA A 32 1.97 3.60 14.71
CA ALA A 32 3.42 3.58 14.83
C ALA A 32 3.93 2.82 16.05
N TYR A 33 3.09 2.61 17.05
CA TYR A 33 3.45 1.94 18.30
C TYR A 33 2.61 0.70 18.53
N TYR A 34 3.23 -0.38 19.03
CA TYR A 34 2.48 -1.59 19.33
C TYR A 34 1.51 -1.37 20.52
N ALA A 35 0.40 -2.12 20.53
CA ALA A 35 -0.71 -1.92 21.47
C ALA A 35 -0.33 -2.08 22.95
N GLY A 36 0.74 -2.79 23.26
CA GLY A 36 1.26 -2.95 24.61
C GLY A 36 2.06 -1.75 25.13
N SER A 37 2.50 -0.85 24.24
CA SER A 37 3.30 0.32 24.65
C SER A 37 2.49 1.33 25.43
N TRP A 38 3.16 2.09 26.30
CA TRP A 38 2.50 3.15 27.06
C TRP A 38 2.03 4.27 26.12
N MET A 39 2.78 4.56 25.07
CA MET A 39 2.44 5.59 24.09
C MET A 39 1.14 5.27 23.37
N TYR A 40 0.94 4.03 22.95
CA TYR A 40 -0.32 3.60 22.35
C TYR A 40 -1.49 3.71 23.34
N LYS A 41 -1.30 3.26 24.57
CA LYS A 41 -2.33 3.30 25.61
C LYS A 41 -2.73 4.72 25.95
N GLU A 42 -1.77 5.62 26.04
CA GLU A 42 -2.02 7.04 26.31
C GLU A 42 -2.78 7.70 25.16
N ALA A 43 -2.35 7.45 23.92
CA ALA A 43 -3.04 7.95 22.72
C ALA A 43 -4.50 7.45 22.65
N ALA A 44 -4.70 6.17 22.90
CA ALA A 44 -6.04 5.57 22.90
C ALA A 44 -6.93 6.16 24.02
N ALA A 45 -6.37 6.35 25.23
CA ALA A 45 -7.08 6.95 26.36
C ALA A 45 -7.49 8.40 26.11
N ASN A 46 -6.73 9.14 25.30
CA ASN A 46 -7.03 10.51 24.91
C ASN A 46 -7.88 10.61 23.63
N GLY A 47 -8.44 9.50 23.15
CA GLY A 47 -9.38 9.50 22.03
C GLY A 47 -8.73 9.64 20.66
N MET A 48 -7.44 9.38 20.52
CA MET A 48 -6.81 9.25 19.22
C MET A 48 -7.37 8.00 18.54
N LEU A 49 -8.26 8.22 17.60
CA LEU A 49 -8.87 7.15 16.83
C LEU A 49 -8.01 6.83 15.62
N LEU A 50 -7.47 5.63 15.59
CA LEU A 50 -6.88 5.04 14.38
C LEU A 50 -7.96 4.30 13.61
N ASN A 51 -7.83 4.25 12.29
CA ASN A 51 -8.74 3.47 11.46
C ASN A 51 -8.61 1.99 11.81
N ALA A 52 -9.73 1.37 12.17
CA ALA A 52 -9.81 -0.07 12.26
C ALA A 52 -10.16 -0.65 10.88
N TYR A 53 -9.46 -1.70 10.50
CA TYR A 53 -9.64 -2.37 9.21
C TYR A 53 -10.04 -3.83 9.46
N ASP A 54 -11.33 -4.04 9.68
CA ASP A 54 -11.88 -5.39 9.78
C ASP A 54 -11.89 -6.05 8.40
N THR A 55 -11.55 -7.32 8.36
CA THR A 55 -11.48 -8.07 7.09
C THR A 55 -12.83 -8.10 6.39
N SER A 56 -12.90 -7.50 5.20
CA SER A 56 -14.14 -7.40 4.42
C SER A 56 -13.86 -7.13 2.95
N ALA A 57 -14.06 -8.13 2.10
CA ALA A 57 -13.98 -7.94 0.66
C ALA A 57 -15.01 -6.93 0.15
N ASP A 58 -16.22 -6.92 0.70
CA ASP A 58 -17.28 -5.99 0.30
C ASP A 58 -16.89 -4.53 0.60
N THR A 59 -16.25 -4.28 1.74
CA THR A 59 -15.75 -2.95 2.08
C THR A 59 -14.60 -2.54 1.16
N ALA A 60 -13.70 -3.45 0.85
CA ALA A 60 -12.62 -3.20 -0.12
C ALA A 60 -13.17 -2.82 -1.50
N ILE A 61 -14.17 -3.56 -1.97
CA ILE A 61 -14.87 -3.29 -3.24
C ILE A 61 -15.51 -1.89 -3.21
N ALA A 62 -16.26 -1.58 -2.16
CA ALA A 62 -16.93 -0.28 -2.04
C ALA A 62 -15.94 0.90 -2.04
N VAL A 63 -14.80 0.76 -1.37
CA VAL A 63 -13.74 1.77 -1.38
C VAL A 63 -13.14 1.96 -2.77
N LEU A 64 -12.90 0.87 -3.49
CA LEU A 64 -12.37 0.92 -4.86
C LEU A 64 -13.38 1.56 -5.82
N GLU A 65 -14.65 1.17 -5.73
CA GLU A 65 -15.71 1.72 -6.59
C GLU A 65 -15.91 3.22 -6.36
N ALA A 66 -15.87 3.67 -5.11
CA ALA A 66 -15.95 5.07 -4.77
C ALA A 66 -14.77 5.89 -5.33
N ASP A 67 -13.60 5.27 -5.50
CA ASP A 67 -12.42 5.90 -6.11
C ASP A 67 -12.39 5.73 -7.65
N GLY A 68 -13.38 5.10 -8.26
CA GLY A 68 -13.52 4.97 -9.72
C GLY A 68 -12.85 3.75 -10.35
N TRP A 69 -12.51 2.71 -9.58
CA TRP A 69 -12.06 1.42 -10.07
C TRP A 69 -13.26 0.56 -10.48
N ILE A 70 -13.95 0.98 -11.52
CA ILE A 70 -15.27 0.44 -11.91
C ILE A 70 -15.34 -0.09 -13.35
N TYR A 71 -14.20 -0.19 -14.03
CA TYR A 71 -14.11 -0.60 -15.42
C TYR A 71 -13.38 -1.93 -15.56
N ASP A 72 -13.57 -2.55 -16.72
CA ASP A 72 -12.77 -3.67 -17.23
C ASP A 72 -11.70 -3.20 -18.23
N ALA A 73 -10.98 -4.13 -18.84
CA ALA A 73 -9.94 -3.85 -19.83
C ALA A 73 -10.45 -3.19 -21.14
N ASN A 74 -11.75 -3.25 -21.38
CA ASN A 74 -12.39 -2.68 -22.57
C ASN A 74 -13.05 -1.32 -22.27
N GLY A 75 -12.92 -0.82 -21.04
CA GLY A 75 -13.58 0.40 -20.59
C GLY A 75 -15.08 0.23 -20.29
N GLU A 76 -15.56 -1.01 -20.28
CA GLU A 76 -16.92 -1.34 -19.91
C GLU A 76 -17.07 -1.48 -18.39
N PRO A 77 -18.30 -1.44 -17.84
CA PRO A 77 -18.51 -1.65 -16.42
C PRO A 77 -17.92 -2.98 -15.93
N TYR A 78 -17.17 -2.92 -14.83
CA TYR A 78 -16.52 -4.09 -14.24
C TYR A 78 -17.52 -5.18 -13.85
N VAL A 79 -17.22 -6.42 -14.20
CA VAL A 79 -17.99 -7.60 -13.79
C VAL A 79 -17.09 -8.58 -13.02
N GLU A 80 -15.93 -8.92 -13.59
CA GLU A 80 -15.00 -9.88 -12.99
C GLU A 80 -13.57 -9.68 -13.49
N GLY A 81 -12.60 -10.32 -12.84
CA GLY A 81 -11.18 -10.24 -13.21
C GLY A 81 -10.46 -9.05 -12.60
N VAL A 82 -9.69 -8.34 -13.40
CA VAL A 82 -8.93 -7.15 -12.94
C VAL A 82 -9.79 -5.90 -13.07
N ARG A 83 -9.83 -5.09 -12.03
CA ARG A 83 -10.44 -3.75 -12.09
C ARG A 83 -9.55 -2.76 -12.80
N TYR A 84 -10.18 -1.84 -13.52
CA TYR A 84 -9.52 -0.72 -14.17
C TYR A 84 -10.11 0.59 -13.68
N LYS A 85 -9.27 1.63 -13.70
CA LYS A 85 -9.68 3.00 -13.44
C LYS A 85 -9.39 3.85 -14.67
N LYS A 86 -10.36 4.63 -15.12
CA LYS A 86 -10.14 5.65 -16.14
C LYS A 86 -9.26 6.76 -15.56
N ILE A 87 -8.22 7.13 -16.30
CA ILE A 87 -7.27 8.16 -15.89
C ILE A 87 -7.22 9.29 -16.91
N PRO A 88 -6.87 10.52 -16.49
CA PRO A 88 -6.68 11.65 -17.40
C PRO A 88 -5.56 11.37 -18.40
N ALA A 89 -5.75 11.81 -19.64
CA ALA A 89 -4.78 11.58 -20.72
C ALA A 89 -3.40 12.19 -20.45
N GLU A 90 -3.35 13.31 -19.70
CA GLU A 90 -2.08 13.93 -19.31
C GLU A 90 -1.23 13.06 -18.36
N TYR A 91 -1.83 12.08 -17.71
CA TYR A 91 -1.13 11.12 -16.86
C TYR A 91 -0.97 9.75 -17.50
N ALA A 92 -1.47 9.56 -18.69
CA ALA A 92 -1.41 8.31 -19.41
C ALA A 92 -0.28 8.32 -20.43
N ASP A 93 0.56 7.29 -20.40
CA ASP A 93 1.55 7.04 -21.43
C ASP A 93 1.41 5.60 -21.94
N GLU A 94 1.04 5.45 -23.19
CA GLU A 94 0.95 4.13 -23.85
C GLU A 94 2.30 3.41 -23.89
N ASN A 95 3.40 4.16 -23.83
CA ASN A 95 4.75 3.64 -23.78
C ASN A 95 5.24 3.42 -22.36
N ASP A 96 4.31 3.38 -21.41
CA ASP A 96 4.61 3.24 -20.04
C ASP A 96 5.01 4.52 -19.34
N LYS A 97 4.85 4.66 -18.17
CA LYS A 97 5.75 5.33 -17.24
C LYS A 97 5.16 6.45 -16.45
N THR A 98 3.95 6.85 -16.74
CA THR A 98 3.26 7.85 -15.95
C THR A 98 3.01 7.35 -14.53
N TYR A 99 2.72 6.07 -14.38
CA TYR A 99 2.56 5.40 -13.09
C TYR A 99 3.72 4.46 -12.78
N LYS A 100 4.83 4.64 -13.46
CA LYS A 100 6.08 3.91 -13.24
C LYS A 100 5.87 2.41 -13.16
N SER A 101 5.30 1.88 -14.21
CA SER A 101 5.19 0.46 -14.32
C SER A 101 6.53 -0.16 -14.59
N ILE A 102 6.74 -1.29 -13.98
CA ILE A 102 7.75 -2.22 -14.42
C ILE A 102 7.07 -3.24 -15.28
N ASP A 103 7.74 -3.66 -16.32
CA ASP A 103 7.35 -4.77 -17.17
C ASP A 103 5.90 -4.67 -17.67
N GLY A 104 5.38 -3.47 -17.77
CA GLY A 104 4.04 -3.22 -18.24
C GLY A 104 2.93 -3.51 -17.25
N ALA A 105 3.22 -3.76 -15.97
CA ALA A 105 2.21 -4.08 -14.97
C ALA A 105 1.24 -2.93 -14.71
N TYR A 106 1.68 -1.70 -14.92
CA TYR A 106 0.84 -0.51 -14.81
C TYR A 106 0.64 0.18 -16.16
N VAL A 107 0.89 -0.52 -17.24
CA VAL A 107 0.67 0.02 -18.58
C VAL A 107 -0.81 0.35 -18.74
N THR A 108 -1.06 1.58 -19.14
CA THR A 108 -2.43 2.00 -19.42
C THR A 108 -2.89 1.40 -20.74
N THR A 109 -4.12 0.95 -20.76
CA THR A 109 -4.81 0.50 -21.97
C THR A 109 -5.60 1.67 -22.55
N LYS A 110 -5.44 1.93 -23.83
CA LYS A 110 -6.24 2.92 -24.56
C LYS A 110 -7.45 2.26 -25.20
N VAL A 111 -8.64 2.79 -24.93
CA VAL A 111 -9.89 2.38 -25.54
C VAL A 111 -10.58 3.62 -26.10
N GLY A 112 -10.66 3.74 -27.42
CA GLY A 112 -11.09 4.96 -28.07
C GLY A 112 -10.14 6.12 -27.77
N ASP A 113 -10.68 7.18 -27.15
CA ASP A 113 -9.89 8.35 -26.71
C ASP A 113 -9.54 8.29 -25.19
N ASP A 114 -9.95 7.26 -24.52
CA ASP A 114 -9.81 7.11 -23.06
C ASP A 114 -8.69 6.15 -22.68
N TYR A 115 -8.10 6.39 -21.51
CA TYR A 115 -7.03 5.57 -20.94
C TYR A 115 -7.48 4.92 -19.65
N TYR A 116 -7.17 3.64 -19.49
CA TYR A 116 -7.55 2.81 -18.35
C TYR A 116 -6.33 2.17 -17.71
N MET A 117 -6.17 2.34 -16.42
CA MET A 117 -5.09 1.77 -15.63
C MET A 117 -5.58 0.49 -14.94
N PRO A 118 -4.90 -0.66 -15.12
CA PRO A 118 -5.24 -1.89 -14.43
C PRO A 118 -4.86 -1.84 -12.94
N LEU A 119 -5.65 -2.48 -12.09
CA LEU A 119 -5.33 -2.68 -10.68
C LEU A 119 -4.42 -3.90 -10.50
N VAL A 120 -3.23 -3.79 -11.05
CA VAL A 120 -2.15 -4.78 -10.95
C VAL A 120 -1.00 -4.16 -10.19
N LEU A 121 -0.55 -4.82 -9.13
CA LEU A 121 0.50 -4.33 -8.24
C LEU A 121 1.70 -5.27 -8.27
N ASN A 122 2.87 -4.72 -8.51
CA ASN A 122 4.12 -5.42 -8.33
C ASN A 122 4.55 -5.34 -6.88
N TRP A 123 4.73 -6.50 -6.26
CA TRP A 123 5.14 -6.65 -4.88
C TRP A 123 6.55 -7.23 -4.80
N TYR A 124 7.43 -6.56 -4.09
CA TYR A 124 8.76 -7.07 -3.82
C TYR A 124 8.82 -7.75 -2.44
N GLY A 125 9.12 -9.04 -2.45
CA GLY A 125 9.43 -9.80 -1.25
C GLY A 125 10.92 -10.14 -1.21
N THR A 126 11.58 -9.91 -0.08
CA THR A 126 12.99 -10.28 0.06
C THR A 126 13.17 -11.78 0.13
N THR A 127 14.30 -12.27 -0.41
CA THR A 127 14.71 -13.68 -0.34
C THR A 127 14.80 -14.13 1.11
N ASP A 128 14.44 -15.39 1.37
CA ASP A 128 14.49 -16.03 2.70
C ASP A 128 13.74 -15.24 3.80
N ASN A 129 12.64 -14.60 3.44
CA ASN A 129 11.82 -13.84 4.37
C ASN A 129 10.50 -14.57 4.67
N PRO A 130 10.39 -15.28 5.80
CA PRO A 130 9.19 -16.05 6.17
C PRO A 130 7.92 -15.20 6.26
N PHE A 131 8.04 -13.91 6.54
CA PHE A 131 6.92 -12.97 6.53
C PHE A 131 6.37 -12.82 5.11
N SER A 132 7.24 -12.58 4.13
CA SER A 132 6.84 -12.46 2.72
C SER A 132 6.30 -13.77 2.18
N ASP A 133 6.87 -14.91 2.59
CA ASP A 133 6.42 -16.21 2.13
C ASP A 133 5.01 -16.55 2.64
N LEU A 134 4.71 -16.20 3.88
CA LEU A 134 3.37 -16.34 4.43
C LEU A 134 2.36 -15.43 3.73
N LEU A 135 2.76 -14.19 3.40
CA LEU A 135 1.88 -13.22 2.71
C LEU A 135 1.46 -13.65 1.30
N VAL A 136 2.19 -14.56 0.65
CA VAL A 136 1.78 -15.08 -0.67
C VAL A 136 0.36 -15.63 -0.63
N THR A 137 -0.01 -16.32 0.43
CA THR A 137 -1.35 -16.87 0.60
C THR A 137 -2.44 -15.80 0.65
N ASP A 138 -2.14 -14.66 1.27
CA ASP A 138 -3.09 -13.58 1.45
C ASP A 138 -3.10 -12.60 0.26
N PHE A 139 -2.00 -12.47 -0.45
CA PHE A 139 -1.85 -11.56 -1.58
C PHE A 139 -2.07 -12.23 -2.93
N GLU A 140 -1.13 -13.04 -3.40
CA GLU A 140 -1.23 -13.63 -4.74
C GLU A 140 -2.37 -14.66 -4.84
N GLN A 141 -2.64 -15.38 -3.75
CA GLN A 141 -3.65 -16.43 -3.68
C GLN A 141 -4.88 -16.01 -2.89
N GLY A 142 -4.91 -14.78 -2.40
CA GLY A 142 -5.94 -14.27 -1.51
C GLY A 142 -7.32 -14.17 -2.17
N ALA A 143 -8.30 -14.90 -1.64
CA ALA A 143 -9.66 -14.89 -2.18
C ALA A 143 -10.29 -13.49 -2.12
N ASN A 144 -10.03 -12.71 -1.07
CA ASN A 144 -10.55 -11.36 -0.92
C ASN A 144 -9.88 -10.38 -1.91
N ILE A 145 -8.58 -10.54 -2.15
CA ILE A 145 -7.83 -9.76 -3.16
C ILE A 145 -8.43 -10.02 -4.55
N ALA A 146 -8.61 -11.28 -4.90
CA ALA A 146 -9.23 -11.66 -6.18
C ALA A 146 -10.69 -11.17 -6.30
N ALA A 147 -11.49 -11.32 -5.24
CA ALA A 147 -12.87 -10.84 -5.21
C ALA A 147 -12.97 -9.32 -5.37
N ALA A 148 -12.00 -8.58 -4.83
CA ALA A 148 -11.92 -7.13 -5.00
C ALA A 148 -11.40 -6.70 -6.39
N GLY A 149 -11.04 -7.63 -7.27
CA GLY A 149 -10.51 -7.33 -8.61
C GLY A 149 -9.09 -6.77 -8.59
N ILE A 150 -8.33 -7.09 -7.55
CA ILE A 150 -6.92 -6.72 -7.39
C ILE A 150 -6.05 -7.90 -7.83
N VAL A 151 -4.98 -7.61 -8.56
CA VAL A 151 -3.93 -8.59 -8.85
C VAL A 151 -2.63 -8.13 -8.21
N ILE A 152 -2.01 -9.03 -7.46
CA ILE A 152 -0.70 -8.78 -6.83
C ILE A 152 0.29 -9.82 -7.38
N GLN A 153 1.41 -9.33 -7.91
CA GLN A 153 2.46 -10.15 -8.50
C GLN A 153 3.72 -10.01 -7.68
N LYS A 154 4.20 -11.13 -7.10
CA LYS A 154 5.42 -11.15 -6.29
C LYS A 154 6.65 -11.23 -7.17
N THR A 155 7.63 -10.39 -6.89
CA THR A 155 9.02 -10.56 -7.29
C THR A 155 9.85 -10.80 -6.04
N THR A 156 10.80 -11.71 -6.12
CA THR A 156 11.69 -12.04 -5.00
C THR A 156 13.13 -11.70 -5.35
N GLY A 157 13.82 -11.06 -4.45
CA GLY A 157 15.23 -10.69 -4.63
C GLY A 157 15.88 -10.24 -3.32
N ASP A 158 17.10 -9.75 -3.43
CA ASP A 158 17.88 -9.28 -2.30
C ASP A 158 17.42 -7.92 -1.79
N PHE A 159 17.69 -7.64 -0.51
CA PHE A 159 17.24 -6.40 0.13
C PHE A 159 17.89 -5.14 -0.45
N SER A 160 19.18 -5.18 -0.78
CA SER A 160 19.88 -3.97 -1.26
C SER A 160 19.38 -3.47 -2.63
N PRO A 161 19.23 -4.32 -3.67
CA PRO A 161 18.60 -3.90 -4.92
C PRO A 161 17.18 -3.38 -4.72
N MET A 162 16.40 -3.98 -3.81
CA MET A 162 15.03 -3.56 -3.51
C MET A 162 14.98 -2.08 -3.09
N LEU A 163 15.92 -1.62 -2.29
CA LEU A 163 15.94 -0.21 -1.86
C LEU A 163 16.05 0.75 -3.04
N ASP A 164 16.90 0.44 -4.01
CA ASP A 164 17.05 1.26 -5.21
C ASP A 164 15.81 1.16 -6.12
N GLU A 165 15.37 -0.04 -6.42
CA GLU A 165 14.24 -0.30 -7.30
C GLU A 165 12.91 0.23 -6.74
N PHE A 166 12.69 0.13 -5.45
CA PHE A 166 11.47 0.62 -4.81
C PHE A 166 11.51 2.13 -4.61
N TYR A 167 12.53 2.65 -3.95
CA TYR A 167 12.55 4.07 -3.54
C TYR A 167 13.02 5.01 -4.65
N GLN A 168 13.98 4.62 -5.48
CA GLN A 168 14.53 5.50 -6.50
C GLN A 168 13.88 5.33 -7.85
N GLN A 169 13.76 4.09 -8.30
CA GLN A 169 13.20 3.80 -9.62
C GLN A 169 11.67 3.70 -9.60
N ALA A 170 11.08 3.51 -8.43
CA ALA A 170 9.64 3.34 -8.23
C ALA A 170 9.02 2.25 -9.11
N VAL A 171 9.78 1.16 -9.29
CA VAL A 171 9.40 0.05 -10.14
C VAL A 171 8.42 -0.91 -9.48
N TYR A 172 8.34 -0.94 -8.14
CA TYR A 172 7.39 -1.76 -7.40
C TYR A 172 6.31 -0.92 -6.74
N GLY A 173 5.08 -1.44 -6.71
CA GLY A 173 3.96 -0.78 -6.06
C GLY A 173 4.09 -0.79 -4.53
N PHE A 174 4.68 -1.84 -3.97
CA PHE A 174 4.99 -1.97 -2.55
C PHE A 174 6.00 -3.10 -2.28
N TYR A 175 6.55 -3.11 -1.09
CA TYR A 175 7.36 -4.22 -0.59
C TYR A 175 6.87 -4.67 0.79
N SER A 176 7.23 -5.89 1.18
CA SER A 176 7.01 -6.38 2.54
C SER A 176 8.34 -6.47 3.29
N GLY A 177 8.33 -6.01 4.51
CA GLY A 177 9.49 -6.03 5.38
C GLY A 177 9.09 -6.07 6.85
N THR A 178 10.09 -6.26 7.71
CA THR A 178 9.89 -6.30 9.15
C THR A 178 10.60 -5.10 9.79
N PRO A 179 9.90 -3.97 10.02
CA PRO A 179 10.51 -2.84 10.71
C PRO A 179 10.81 -3.21 12.17
N MET A 180 11.95 -2.76 12.66
CA MET A 180 12.23 -2.81 14.10
C MET A 180 11.71 -1.54 14.75
N TYR A 181 10.80 -1.71 15.70
CA TYR A 181 10.35 -0.60 16.55
C TYR A 181 11.26 -0.50 17.77
N SER A 182 11.96 0.60 17.89
CA SER A 182 12.71 0.96 19.09
C SER A 182 12.10 2.20 19.72
N CYS A 183 12.42 2.47 20.99
CA CYS A 183 12.04 3.73 21.61
C CYS A 183 12.88 4.86 21.02
N PHE A 184 12.38 5.50 19.99
CA PHE A 184 12.99 6.66 19.38
C PHE A 184 11.95 7.76 19.14
N ASN A 185 12.43 8.98 18.99
CA ASN A 185 11.56 10.11 18.70
C ASN A 185 11.15 10.10 17.24
N TYR A 186 9.91 9.74 16.96
CA TYR A 186 9.36 9.74 15.59
C TYR A 186 9.36 11.14 14.97
N ALA A 187 9.17 12.19 15.74
CA ALA A 187 9.20 13.55 15.22
C ALA A 187 10.50 13.86 14.51
N THR A 188 11.64 13.43 15.07
CA THR A 188 12.96 13.61 14.46
C THR A 188 13.09 12.91 13.11
N GLY A 189 12.49 11.74 12.96
CA GLY A 189 12.49 10.97 11.70
C GLY A 189 11.53 11.49 10.64
N PHE A 190 10.57 12.34 11.02
CA PHE A 190 9.50 12.83 10.15
C PHE A 190 9.56 14.36 9.94
N THR A 191 10.68 15.00 10.18
CA THR A 191 10.88 16.42 9.85
C THR A 191 11.50 16.57 8.48
N SER A 192 11.19 17.66 7.79
CA SER A 192 11.77 17.98 6.49
C SER A 192 13.31 18.11 6.54
N ALA A 193 13.86 18.52 7.69
CA ALA A 193 15.29 18.64 7.89
C ALA A 193 16.02 17.29 8.05
N ALA A 194 15.32 16.27 8.57
CA ALA A 194 15.89 14.94 8.79
C ALA A 194 15.60 13.96 7.67
N TYR A 195 14.61 14.26 6.83
CA TYR A 195 14.11 13.33 5.82
C TYR A 195 13.65 14.09 4.58
N ASP A 196 14.17 13.75 3.42
CA ASP A 196 13.71 14.31 2.16
C ASP A 196 12.41 13.58 1.72
N TYR A 197 11.29 14.16 2.07
CA TYR A 197 9.99 13.60 1.74
C TYR A 197 9.66 13.65 0.26
N SER A 198 10.19 14.62 -0.47
CA SER A 198 9.98 14.71 -1.91
C SER A 198 10.60 13.50 -2.62
N TYR A 199 11.71 13.03 -2.11
CA TYR A 199 12.42 11.86 -2.58
C TYR A 199 11.69 10.55 -2.24
N ASN A 200 11.28 10.39 -0.97
CA ASN A 200 10.76 9.11 -0.49
C ASN A 200 9.26 8.93 -0.75
N TRP A 201 8.50 10.00 -0.81
CA TRP A 201 7.04 9.92 -0.77
C TRP A 201 6.35 10.66 -1.91
N SER A 202 7.09 11.35 -2.77
CA SER A 202 6.56 12.20 -3.85
C SER A 202 5.51 13.18 -3.34
N ILE A 203 5.72 13.73 -2.14
CA ILE A 203 4.81 14.68 -1.50
C ILE A 203 5.42 16.08 -1.57
N ASP A 204 4.58 17.07 -1.81
CA ASP A 204 4.99 18.47 -1.81
C ASP A 204 5.69 18.82 -0.49
N PRO A 205 6.96 19.30 -0.54
CA PRO A 205 7.68 19.68 0.66
C PRO A 205 6.91 20.68 1.55
N SER A 206 6.18 21.63 0.96
CA SER A 206 5.40 22.60 1.71
C SER A 206 4.27 21.96 2.54
N PHE A 207 3.76 20.82 2.12
CA PHE A 207 2.81 20.05 2.92
C PHE A 207 3.45 19.58 4.23
N TYR A 208 4.69 19.12 4.18
CA TYR A 208 5.42 18.66 5.36
C TYR A 208 5.87 19.77 6.28
N GLU A 209 6.27 20.90 5.74
CA GLU A 209 6.61 22.08 6.55
C GLU A 209 5.45 22.48 7.46
N ASN A 210 4.21 22.30 6.99
CA ASN A 210 3.01 22.69 7.72
C ASN A 210 2.27 21.54 8.40
N ASN A 211 2.62 20.28 8.11
CA ASN A 211 1.88 19.10 8.56
C ASN A 211 2.76 17.98 9.09
N SER A 212 4.07 18.20 9.28
CA SER A 212 4.94 17.21 9.88
C SER A 212 4.55 16.93 11.34
N ILE A 213 4.92 15.75 11.84
CA ILE A 213 4.72 15.43 13.25
C ILE A 213 5.44 16.46 14.14
N ALA A 214 6.63 16.91 13.76
CA ALA A 214 7.35 17.94 14.48
C ALA A 214 6.58 19.26 14.52
N TYR A 215 6.02 19.71 13.39
CA TYR A 215 5.20 20.91 13.33
C TYR A 215 3.93 20.81 14.19
N LEU A 216 3.29 19.65 14.23
CA LEU A 216 2.07 19.46 15.02
C LEU A 216 2.34 19.30 16.53
N MET A 217 3.60 19.11 16.92
CA MET A 217 4.02 18.99 18.32
C MET A 217 4.47 20.33 18.91
N ASP A 218 4.81 21.33 18.09
CA ASP A 218 5.15 22.69 18.49
C ASP A 218 3.86 23.54 18.74
#